data_09ab5baaaa0c21d2f7e132572a6ba325
#
_entry.id   09ab5baaaa0c21d2f7e132572a6ba325
#
_cell.length_a   1.000
_cell.length_b   1.000
_cell.length_c   1.000
_cell.angle_alpha   90.00
_cell.angle_beta   90.00
_cell.angle_gamma   90.00
#
_symmetry.space_group_name_H-M   'P 1'
#
loop_
_entity.id
_entity.type
_entity.pdbx_description
1 polymer ?
#
loop_
_entity_poly.entity_id
_entity_poly.type
_entity_poly.pdbx_seq_one_letter_code
_entity_poly.pdbx_strand_id
1 'polypeptide(L)'
;NNLIIIVEAISGGNVIILLALTAVLCVILGMGLPTTANYLVVAALMAHVVVEVGEASGYIFPLIAVHLYVFYYGLMADITPPVGLASYAAAAISRADPIKTGIQAFWYSLRTGILPIVFIFNSELLLIGIESIWHGLIVIITSLIAILVFTAATQGWFINKMKWYEVIVFILIAMSLFRPDYVLDKFYPKYEYAQLQISNLQFINLKPDRDVHIRVTRRTEYGDR
;
A
#
# COMPACT_ATOMS: atom_id res chain seq x y z
N ASN A 1 -16.24 -12.67 14.47
CA ASN A 1 -15.81 -11.27 14.74
C ASN A 1 -16.77 -10.30 14.07
N ASN A 2 -17.62 -9.63 14.88
CA ASN A 2 -18.66 -8.71 14.36
C ASN A 2 -18.08 -7.57 13.51
N LEU A 3 -16.84 -7.13 13.79
CA LEU A 3 -16.15 -6.08 13.01
C LEU A 3 -15.81 -6.53 11.59
N ILE A 4 -15.35 -7.77 11.40
CA ILE A 4 -15.05 -8.31 10.07
C ILE A 4 -16.32 -8.28 9.22
N ILE A 5 -17.44 -8.76 9.77
CA ILE A 5 -18.73 -8.81 9.07
C ILE A 5 -19.21 -7.40 8.69
N ILE A 6 -19.07 -6.43 9.59
CA ILE A 6 -19.46 -5.03 9.33
C ILE A 6 -18.58 -4.41 8.24
N VAL A 7 -17.27 -4.60 8.35
CA VAL A 7 -16.32 -4.03 7.39
C VAL A 7 -16.45 -4.71 6.02
N GLU A 8 -16.66 -6.02 5.99
CA GLU A 8 -16.92 -6.78 4.78
C GLU A 8 -18.25 -6.34 4.13
N ALA A 9 -19.29 -6.11 4.92
CA ALA A 9 -20.59 -5.60 4.43
C ALA A 9 -20.45 -4.18 3.85
N ILE A 10 -19.65 -3.31 4.47
CA ILE A 10 -19.44 -1.93 3.99
C ILE A 10 -18.52 -1.90 2.77
N SER A 11 -17.47 -2.70 2.76
CA SER A 11 -16.51 -2.78 1.65
C SER A 11 -17.05 -3.59 0.46
N GLY A 12 -18.10 -4.41 0.69
CA GLY A 12 -18.61 -5.33 -0.32
C GLY A 12 -17.56 -6.34 -0.81
N GLY A 13 -16.57 -6.66 0.01
CA GLY A 13 -15.42 -7.49 -0.37
C GLY A 13 -14.39 -6.79 -1.27
N ASN A 14 -14.56 -5.49 -1.52
CA ASN A 14 -13.61 -4.74 -2.34
C ASN A 14 -12.43 -4.25 -1.50
N VAL A 15 -11.24 -4.76 -1.81
CA VAL A 15 -9.98 -4.45 -1.10
C VAL A 15 -9.63 -2.96 -1.14
N ILE A 16 -9.88 -2.28 -2.25
CA ILE A 16 -9.57 -0.86 -2.39
C ILE A 16 -10.45 -0.03 -1.45
N ILE A 17 -11.74 -0.36 -1.37
CA ILE A 17 -12.69 0.30 -0.45
C ILE A 17 -12.28 0.01 0.99
N LEU A 18 -11.91 -1.22 1.31
CA LEU A 18 -11.42 -1.61 2.63
C LEU A 18 -10.18 -0.80 3.06
N LEU A 19 -9.19 -0.71 2.18
CA LEU A 19 -7.98 0.09 2.44
C LEU A 19 -8.33 1.57 2.63
N ALA A 20 -9.18 2.13 1.77
CA ALA A 20 -9.63 3.52 1.90
C ALA A 20 -10.35 3.77 3.23
N LEU A 21 -11.25 2.87 3.65
CA LEU A 21 -11.94 2.93 4.95
C LEU A 21 -10.95 2.86 6.11
N THR A 22 -9.96 1.96 6.03
CA THR A 22 -8.90 1.84 7.06
C THR A 22 -8.07 3.11 7.13
N ALA A 23 -7.69 3.71 6.01
CA ALA A 23 -6.95 4.97 5.97
C ALA A 23 -7.75 6.11 6.61
N VAL A 24 -9.02 6.25 6.24
CA VAL A 24 -9.93 7.26 6.82
C VAL A 24 -10.09 7.04 8.31
N LEU A 25 -10.26 5.81 8.76
CA LEU A 25 -10.36 5.47 10.18
C LEU A 25 -9.08 5.87 10.94
N CYS A 26 -7.89 5.57 10.40
CA CYS A 26 -6.61 5.97 10.97
C CYS A 26 -6.51 7.49 11.15
N VAL A 27 -6.89 8.25 10.13
CA VAL A 27 -6.84 9.71 10.18
C VAL A 27 -7.84 10.27 11.19
N ILE A 28 -9.10 9.78 11.21
CA ILE A 28 -10.14 10.27 12.12
C ILE A 28 -9.77 9.97 13.59
N LEU A 29 -9.38 8.74 13.89
CA LEU A 29 -8.98 8.37 15.25
C LEU A 29 -7.71 9.08 15.70
N GLY A 30 -6.77 9.28 14.77
CA GLY A 30 -5.52 9.97 15.03
C GLY A 30 -5.69 11.47 15.32
N MET A 31 -6.81 12.08 14.93
CA MET A 31 -7.11 13.46 15.32
C MET A 31 -7.33 13.62 16.84
N GLY A 32 -7.70 12.55 17.54
CA GLY A 32 -7.97 12.59 18.98
C GLY A 32 -6.99 11.81 19.85
N LEU A 33 -6.07 11.07 19.27
CA LEU A 33 -5.14 10.18 19.96
C LEU A 33 -3.69 10.49 19.58
N PRO A 34 -2.73 10.31 20.50
CA PRO A 34 -1.32 10.29 20.14
C PRO A 34 -1.03 9.20 19.08
N THR A 35 -0.09 9.45 18.19
CA THR A 35 0.24 8.57 17.05
C THR A 35 0.44 7.11 17.42
N THR A 36 1.16 6.83 18.51
CA THR A 36 1.39 5.47 19.00
C THR A 36 0.09 4.80 19.44
N ALA A 37 -0.76 5.51 20.19
CA ALA A 37 -2.05 4.99 20.66
C ALA A 37 -2.99 4.74 19.47
N ASN A 38 -3.06 5.67 18.53
CA ASN A 38 -3.82 5.52 17.28
C ASN A 38 -3.39 4.27 16.50
N TYR A 39 -2.08 4.12 16.27
CA TYR A 39 -1.55 2.93 15.60
C TYR A 39 -1.95 1.64 16.31
N LEU A 40 -1.77 1.55 17.64
CA LEU A 40 -2.09 0.35 18.41
C LEU A 40 -3.58 -0.02 18.30
N VAL A 41 -4.46 0.98 18.45
CA VAL A 41 -5.91 0.75 18.37
C VAL A 41 -6.33 0.31 16.98
N VAL A 42 -5.92 1.04 15.94
CA VAL A 42 -6.34 0.71 14.56
C VAL A 42 -5.71 -0.58 14.08
N ALA A 43 -4.44 -0.84 14.39
CA ALA A 43 -3.79 -2.10 14.04
C ALA A 43 -4.48 -3.30 14.70
N ALA A 44 -4.83 -3.21 15.99
CA ALA A 44 -5.56 -4.25 16.70
C ALA A 44 -6.96 -4.53 16.11
N LEU A 45 -7.63 -3.50 15.59
CA LEU A 45 -8.96 -3.63 15.01
C LEU A 45 -8.95 -4.09 13.56
N MET A 46 -8.04 -3.55 12.74
CA MET A 46 -8.12 -3.62 11.28
C MET A 46 -7.03 -4.47 10.62
N ALA A 47 -5.88 -4.70 11.28
CA ALA A 47 -4.77 -5.36 10.59
C ALA A 47 -5.14 -6.77 10.11
N HIS A 48 -5.73 -7.59 10.95
CA HIS A 48 -6.18 -8.93 10.57
C HIS A 48 -7.33 -8.91 9.55
N VAL A 49 -8.26 -7.94 9.68
CA VAL A 49 -9.37 -7.80 8.74
C VAL A 49 -8.86 -7.50 7.32
N VAL A 50 -7.88 -6.61 7.20
CA VAL A 50 -7.27 -6.27 5.91
C VAL A 50 -6.56 -7.48 5.29
N VAL A 51 -5.87 -8.30 6.08
CA VAL A 51 -5.23 -9.51 5.59
C VAL A 51 -6.28 -10.53 5.13
N GLU A 52 -7.28 -10.85 5.97
CA GLU A 52 -8.31 -11.84 5.66
C GLU A 52 -9.15 -11.48 4.42
N VAL A 53 -9.62 -10.23 4.33
CA VAL A 53 -10.38 -9.76 3.18
C VAL A 53 -9.49 -9.66 1.93
N GLY A 54 -8.22 -9.30 2.11
CA GLY A 54 -7.22 -9.35 1.04
C GLY A 54 -7.08 -10.75 0.47
N GLU A 55 -6.87 -11.76 1.31
CA GLU A 55 -6.75 -13.17 0.92
C GLU A 55 -8.03 -13.68 0.23
N ALA A 56 -9.20 -13.36 0.78
CA ALA A 56 -10.48 -13.70 0.15
C ALA A 56 -10.65 -13.09 -1.26
N SER A 57 -10.03 -11.93 -1.50
CA SER A 57 -10.03 -11.24 -2.78
C SER A 57 -8.86 -11.63 -3.70
N GLY A 58 -8.02 -12.58 -3.28
CA GLY A 58 -6.87 -13.07 -4.06
C GLY A 58 -5.59 -12.25 -3.93
N TYR A 59 -5.52 -11.34 -2.95
CA TYR A 59 -4.30 -10.59 -2.62
C TYR A 59 -3.64 -11.16 -1.36
N ILE A 60 -2.33 -11.31 -1.39
CA ILE A 60 -1.55 -11.74 -0.21
C ILE A 60 -0.86 -10.47 0.33
N PHE A 61 -1.42 -9.94 1.42
CA PHE A 61 -0.82 -8.79 2.10
C PHE A 61 0.04 -9.28 3.27
N PRO A 62 1.36 -9.04 3.24
CA PRO A 62 2.19 -9.29 4.41
C PRO A 62 1.69 -8.47 5.60
N LEU A 63 1.55 -9.10 6.77
CA LEU A 63 1.04 -8.44 7.97
C LEU A 63 1.85 -7.17 8.31
N ILE A 64 3.17 -7.21 8.11
CA ILE A 64 4.04 -6.04 8.32
C ILE A 64 3.69 -4.87 7.39
N ALA A 65 3.31 -5.14 6.14
CA ALA A 65 2.88 -4.11 5.19
C ALA A 65 1.60 -3.44 5.67
N VAL A 66 0.65 -4.22 6.18
CA VAL A 66 -0.61 -3.69 6.75
C VAL A 66 -0.34 -2.85 8.01
N HIS A 67 0.54 -3.29 8.89
CA HIS A 67 0.94 -2.51 10.06
C HIS A 67 1.61 -1.19 9.67
N LEU A 68 2.50 -1.19 8.69
CA LEU A 68 3.11 0.03 8.16
C LEU A 68 2.07 0.93 7.49
N TYR A 69 1.11 0.36 6.77
CA TYR A 69 -0.01 1.10 6.19
C TYR A 69 -0.79 1.88 7.25
N VAL A 70 -1.22 1.21 8.30
CA VAL A 70 -1.94 1.82 9.44
C VAL A 70 -1.09 2.89 10.12
N PHE A 71 0.20 2.62 10.33
CA PHE A 71 1.13 3.55 10.96
C PHE A 71 1.29 4.85 10.15
N TYR A 72 1.51 4.76 8.84
CA TYR A 72 1.67 5.92 7.96
C TYR A 72 0.43 6.82 7.94
N TYR A 73 -0.77 6.23 7.83
CA TYR A 73 -2.00 7.01 7.88
C TYR A 73 -2.28 7.59 9.27
N GLY A 74 -1.86 6.88 10.32
CA GLY A 74 -1.88 7.39 11.68
C GLY A 74 -1.03 8.65 11.87
N LEU A 75 0.18 8.67 11.28
CA LEU A 75 1.06 9.85 11.28
C LEU A 75 0.46 11.05 10.53
N MET A 76 -0.28 10.81 9.46
CA MET A 76 -0.91 11.89 8.69
C MET A 76 -1.94 12.66 9.49
N ALA A 77 -2.53 12.08 10.52
CA ALA A 77 -3.51 12.75 11.36
C ALA A 77 -2.93 13.97 12.10
N ASP A 78 -1.66 13.92 12.52
CA ASP A 78 -0.99 15.02 13.23
C ASP A 78 -0.79 16.29 12.40
N ILE A 79 -0.85 16.17 11.08
CA ILE A 79 -0.69 17.29 10.15
C ILE A 79 -1.98 17.67 9.44
N THR A 80 -3.03 16.84 9.59
CA THR A 80 -4.31 17.03 8.89
C THR A 80 -5.23 17.99 9.66
N PRO A 81 -5.73 19.10 9.04
CA PRO A 81 -6.75 19.93 9.64
C PRO A 81 -8.04 19.11 9.92
N PRO A 82 -8.84 19.44 10.95
CA PRO A 82 -8.77 20.65 11.77
C PRO A 82 -7.85 20.54 12.99
N VAL A 83 -7.37 19.38 13.38
CA VAL A 83 -6.60 19.19 14.63
C VAL A 83 -5.12 19.51 14.43
N GLY A 84 -4.44 18.92 13.45
CA GLY A 84 -3.11 19.22 12.94
C GLY A 84 -2.08 19.78 13.93
N LEU A 85 -1.82 19.08 15.05
CA LEU A 85 -0.99 19.59 16.15
C LEU A 85 0.40 20.04 15.68
N ALA A 86 1.04 19.26 14.81
CA ALA A 86 2.34 19.60 14.25
C ALA A 86 2.28 20.85 13.37
N SER A 87 1.21 21.01 12.59
CA SER A 87 0.99 22.19 11.75
C SER A 87 0.76 23.44 12.59
N TYR A 88 0.05 23.36 13.69
CA TYR A 88 -0.15 24.49 14.61
C TYR A 88 1.13 24.90 15.32
N ALA A 89 1.94 23.92 15.74
CA ALA A 89 3.25 24.19 16.31
C ALA A 89 4.17 24.91 15.29
N ALA A 90 4.20 24.44 14.05
CA ALA A 90 4.96 25.10 12.97
C ALA A 90 4.45 26.52 12.68
N ALA A 91 3.12 26.73 12.67
CA ALA A 91 2.52 28.04 12.51
C ALA A 91 2.89 29.01 13.64
N ALA A 92 2.93 28.52 14.89
CA ALA A 92 3.34 29.32 16.04
C ALA A 92 4.79 29.81 15.93
N ILE A 93 5.70 28.96 15.44
CA ILE A 93 7.12 29.28 15.22
C ILE A 93 7.27 30.28 14.06
N SER A 94 6.58 30.04 12.95
CA SER A 94 6.67 30.86 11.75
C SER A 94 5.83 32.16 11.81
N ARG A 95 4.99 32.29 12.85
CA ARG A 95 3.98 33.34 12.99
C ARG A 95 3.01 33.43 11.80
N ALA A 96 2.75 32.28 11.16
CA ALA A 96 1.83 32.13 10.06
C ALA A 96 0.42 31.79 10.55
N ASP A 97 -0.56 31.82 9.62
CA ASP A 97 -1.92 31.38 9.90
C ASP A 97 -1.94 29.84 10.12
N PRO A 98 -2.44 29.33 11.26
CA PRO A 98 -2.42 27.90 11.57
C PRO A 98 -3.18 27.03 10.57
N ILE A 99 -4.35 27.51 10.11
CA ILE A 99 -5.18 26.75 9.18
C ILE A 99 -4.53 26.66 7.81
N LYS A 100 -4.00 27.77 7.29
CA LYS A 100 -3.28 27.79 6.02
C LYS A 100 -2.03 26.92 6.07
N THR A 101 -1.30 26.95 7.19
CA THR A 101 -0.14 26.09 7.42
C THR A 101 -0.56 24.62 7.42
N GLY A 102 -1.67 24.27 8.09
CA GLY A 102 -2.20 22.90 8.10
C GLY A 102 -2.63 22.43 6.71
N ILE A 103 -3.33 23.25 5.95
CA ILE A 103 -3.71 22.92 4.56
C ILE A 103 -2.47 22.68 3.71
N GLN A 104 -1.45 23.53 3.83
CA GLN A 104 -0.21 23.35 3.08
C GLN A 104 0.56 22.10 3.50
N ALA A 105 0.61 21.80 4.81
CA ALA A 105 1.20 20.59 5.33
C ALA A 105 0.48 19.33 4.83
N PHE A 106 -0.85 19.34 4.81
CA PHE A 106 -1.66 18.27 4.26
C PHE A 106 -1.35 18.01 2.76
N TRP A 107 -1.27 19.06 1.95
CA TRP A 107 -0.87 18.93 0.54
C TRP A 107 0.51 18.32 0.37
N TYR A 108 1.47 18.67 1.23
CA TYR A 108 2.79 18.05 1.20
C TYR A 108 2.75 16.58 1.66
N SER A 109 1.89 16.23 2.60
CA SER A 109 1.77 14.87 3.14
C SER A 109 1.01 13.90 2.23
N LEU A 110 0.19 14.39 1.29
CA LEU A 110 -0.50 13.52 0.33
C LEU A 110 0.47 12.61 -0.44
N ARG A 111 1.68 13.07 -0.69
CA ARG A 111 2.75 12.26 -1.30
C ARG A 111 3.13 11.07 -0.42
N THR A 112 3.29 11.34 0.87
CA THR A 112 3.57 10.30 1.87
C THR A 112 2.40 9.33 1.99
N GLY A 113 1.16 9.80 1.82
CA GLY A 113 -0.05 8.98 1.83
C GLY A 113 -0.18 7.98 0.68
N ILE A 114 0.50 8.22 -0.45
CA ILE A 114 0.49 7.29 -1.59
C ILE A 114 1.47 6.12 -1.36
N LEU A 115 2.57 6.34 -0.66
CA LEU A 115 3.58 5.28 -0.40
C LEU A 115 3.00 4.04 0.28
N PRO A 116 2.16 4.14 1.34
CA PRO A 116 1.53 2.96 1.95
C PRO A 116 0.70 2.13 0.98
N ILE A 117 0.00 2.78 0.05
CA ILE A 117 -0.75 2.09 -0.99
C ILE A 117 0.19 1.34 -1.93
N VAL A 118 1.31 1.96 -2.29
CA VAL A 118 2.27 1.34 -3.20
C VAL A 118 2.91 0.11 -2.57
N PHE A 119 3.41 0.18 -1.33
CA PHE A 119 4.10 -0.96 -0.74
C PHE A 119 3.16 -2.07 -0.26
N ILE A 120 1.88 -1.80 0.04
CA ILE A 120 0.94 -2.86 0.39
C ILE A 120 0.64 -3.77 -0.80
N PHE A 121 0.64 -3.22 -2.03
CA PHE A 121 0.51 -3.98 -3.26
C PHE A 121 1.84 -4.45 -3.85
N ASN A 122 2.96 -3.93 -3.37
CA ASN A 122 4.30 -4.35 -3.77
C ASN A 122 5.20 -4.51 -2.54
N SER A 123 5.17 -5.71 -1.96
CA SER A 123 5.92 -6.05 -0.75
C SER A 123 7.44 -6.07 -0.96
N GLU A 124 7.92 -6.13 -2.20
CA GLU A 124 9.37 -6.05 -2.50
C GLU A 124 9.97 -4.70 -2.10
N LEU A 125 9.16 -3.62 -2.09
CA LEU A 125 9.59 -2.31 -1.55
C LEU A 125 9.93 -2.36 -0.05
N LEU A 126 9.40 -3.36 0.66
CA LEU A 126 9.71 -3.65 2.06
C LEU A 126 10.82 -4.70 2.20
N LEU A 127 11.50 -5.03 1.09
CA LEU A 127 12.52 -6.09 1.00
C LEU A 127 11.99 -7.48 1.40
N ILE A 128 10.70 -7.71 1.22
CA ILE A 128 10.05 -9.01 1.46
C ILE A 128 10.05 -9.80 0.15
N GLY A 129 10.51 -11.07 0.20
CA GLY A 129 10.58 -11.93 -0.98
C GLY A 129 11.83 -11.69 -1.86
N ILE A 130 12.86 -11.05 -1.32
CA ILE A 130 14.14 -10.82 -2.04
C ILE A 130 14.93 -12.12 -2.09
N GLU A 131 15.17 -12.63 -3.30
CA GLU A 131 15.89 -13.89 -3.52
C GLU A 131 17.41 -13.73 -3.52
N SER A 132 17.93 -12.53 -3.86
CA SER A 132 19.39 -12.28 -3.91
C SER A 132 19.75 -10.84 -3.56
N ILE A 133 21.01 -10.63 -3.15
CA ILE A 133 21.55 -9.29 -2.85
C ILE A 133 21.44 -8.37 -4.07
N TRP A 134 21.68 -8.88 -5.27
CA TRP A 134 21.57 -8.11 -6.50
C TRP A 134 20.14 -7.68 -6.79
N HIS A 135 19.17 -8.56 -6.56
CA HIS A 135 17.74 -8.22 -6.65
C HIS A 135 17.39 -7.11 -5.66
N GLY A 136 17.82 -7.23 -4.40
CA GLY A 136 17.60 -6.19 -3.39
C GLY A 136 18.21 -4.83 -3.76
N LEU A 137 19.41 -4.81 -4.31
CA LEU A 137 20.04 -3.57 -4.79
C LEU A 137 19.26 -2.91 -5.93
N ILE A 138 18.76 -3.69 -6.88
CA ILE A 138 17.93 -3.18 -7.99
C ILE A 138 16.65 -2.59 -7.44
N VAL A 139 15.95 -3.27 -6.52
CA VAL A 139 14.73 -2.77 -5.88
C VAL A 139 14.99 -1.46 -5.15
N ILE A 140 16.07 -1.34 -4.39
CA ILE A 140 16.44 -0.11 -3.68
C ILE A 140 16.69 1.03 -4.67
N ILE A 141 17.50 0.81 -5.71
CA ILE A 141 17.85 1.85 -6.69
C ILE A 141 16.60 2.30 -7.46
N THR A 142 15.79 1.36 -7.95
CA THR A 142 14.57 1.69 -8.70
C THR A 142 13.57 2.43 -7.83
N SER A 143 13.41 2.04 -6.56
CA SER A 143 12.55 2.71 -5.58
C SER A 143 13.01 4.14 -5.29
N LEU A 144 14.31 4.36 -5.12
CA LEU A 144 14.87 5.71 -4.93
C LEU A 144 14.59 6.61 -6.14
N ILE A 145 14.80 6.10 -7.34
CA ILE A 145 14.50 6.84 -8.58
C ILE A 145 12.99 7.11 -8.66
N ALA A 146 12.15 6.12 -8.36
CA ALA A 146 10.69 6.26 -8.37
C ALA A 146 10.22 7.36 -7.40
N ILE A 147 10.75 7.40 -6.18
CA ILE A 147 10.43 8.43 -5.18
C ILE A 147 10.86 9.82 -5.67
N LEU A 148 12.03 9.96 -6.27
CA LEU A 148 12.51 11.24 -6.80
C LEU A 148 11.62 11.73 -7.94
N VAL A 149 11.29 10.87 -8.90
CA VAL A 149 10.41 11.18 -10.03
C VAL A 149 9.01 11.54 -9.53
N PHE A 150 8.46 10.77 -8.58
CA PHE A 150 7.17 11.02 -7.98
C PHE A 150 7.13 12.36 -7.22
N THR A 151 8.20 12.68 -6.49
CA THR A 151 8.32 13.94 -5.78
C THR A 151 8.38 15.13 -6.74
N ALA A 152 9.14 15.02 -7.84
CA ALA A 152 9.21 16.04 -8.88
C ALA A 152 7.83 16.27 -9.51
N ALA A 153 7.11 15.19 -9.83
CA ALA A 153 5.76 15.26 -10.38
C ALA A 153 4.77 15.98 -9.46
N THR A 154 4.74 15.58 -8.17
CA THR A 154 3.80 16.16 -7.21
C THR A 154 4.12 17.59 -6.82
N GLN A 155 5.39 18.02 -6.97
CA GLN A 155 5.78 19.43 -6.81
C GLN A 155 5.55 20.26 -8.08
N GLY A 156 5.37 19.59 -9.23
CA GLY A 156 5.27 20.27 -10.53
C GLY A 156 6.58 20.97 -10.93
N TRP A 157 7.71 20.46 -10.42
CA TRP A 157 9.02 21.07 -10.65
C TRP A 157 10.11 19.99 -10.77
N PHE A 158 10.83 20.02 -11.90
CA PHE A 158 12.04 19.20 -12.12
C PHE A 158 12.99 20.03 -12.98
N ILE A 159 14.08 20.53 -12.40
CA ILE A 159 15.01 21.51 -13.01
C ILE A 159 14.29 22.83 -13.36
N ASN A 160 13.14 22.76 -14.03
CA ASN A 160 12.24 23.86 -14.39
C ASN A 160 10.80 23.53 -13.97
N LYS A 161 9.91 24.56 -14.02
CA LYS A 161 8.48 24.38 -13.75
C LYS A 161 7.87 23.44 -14.81
N MET A 162 7.27 22.35 -14.36
CA MET A 162 6.68 21.35 -15.23
C MET A 162 5.32 21.81 -15.78
N LYS A 163 5.04 21.45 -17.02
CA LYS A 163 3.72 21.58 -17.62
C LYS A 163 2.82 20.44 -17.12
N TRP A 164 1.50 20.64 -17.15
CA TRP A 164 0.54 19.69 -16.61
C TRP A 164 0.66 18.26 -17.22
N TYR A 165 0.97 18.15 -18.51
CA TYR A 165 1.15 16.86 -19.17
C TYR A 165 2.47 16.17 -18.76
N GLU A 166 3.53 16.95 -18.47
CA GLU A 166 4.80 16.42 -17.94
C GLU A 166 4.60 15.82 -16.56
N VAL A 167 3.78 16.45 -15.71
CA VAL A 167 3.39 15.92 -14.39
C VAL A 167 2.72 14.56 -14.53
N ILE A 168 1.76 14.42 -15.47
CA ILE A 168 1.09 13.13 -15.72
C ILE A 168 2.09 12.05 -16.16
N VAL A 169 2.97 12.38 -17.11
CA VAL A 169 3.99 11.45 -17.60
C VAL A 169 4.91 11.01 -16.46
N PHE A 170 5.37 11.93 -15.62
CA PHE A 170 6.22 11.61 -14.47
C PHE A 170 5.49 10.75 -13.44
N ILE A 171 4.21 10.98 -13.17
CA ILE A 171 3.39 10.11 -12.31
C ILE A 171 3.33 8.69 -12.89
N LEU A 172 3.08 8.54 -14.19
CA LEU A 172 3.02 7.24 -14.84
C LEU A 172 4.38 6.51 -14.79
N ILE A 173 5.47 7.24 -15.02
CA ILE A 173 6.83 6.69 -14.89
C ILE A 173 7.09 6.24 -13.45
N ALA A 174 6.76 7.07 -12.45
CA ALA A 174 6.94 6.72 -11.04
C ALA A 174 6.14 5.48 -10.65
N MET A 175 4.88 5.40 -11.07
CA MET A 175 4.02 4.23 -10.82
C MET A 175 4.56 2.96 -11.50
N SER A 176 5.11 3.07 -12.70
CA SER A 176 5.77 1.96 -13.39
C SER A 176 7.05 1.50 -12.67
N LEU A 177 7.83 2.44 -12.13
CA LEU A 177 9.05 2.13 -11.38
C LEU A 177 8.77 1.56 -9.98
N PHE A 178 7.67 1.98 -9.34
CA PHE A 178 7.26 1.39 -8.05
C PHE A 178 6.78 -0.05 -8.19
N ARG A 179 6.33 -0.46 -9.37
CA ARG A 179 5.87 -1.82 -9.63
C ARG A 179 6.44 -2.33 -10.95
N PRO A 180 7.76 -2.55 -11.02
CA PRO A 180 8.40 -3.04 -12.24
C PRO A 180 7.86 -4.40 -12.69
N ASP A 181 7.46 -5.25 -11.75
CA ASP A 181 6.92 -6.58 -12.01
C ASP A 181 5.64 -6.55 -12.85
N TYR A 182 4.73 -5.59 -12.62
CA TYR A 182 3.49 -5.51 -13.41
C TYR A 182 3.74 -5.35 -14.91
N VAL A 183 4.79 -4.65 -15.28
CA VAL A 183 5.20 -4.48 -16.68
C VAL A 183 6.01 -5.69 -17.15
N LEU A 184 6.91 -6.19 -16.29
CA LEU A 184 7.79 -7.32 -16.61
C LEU A 184 7.03 -8.65 -16.65
N ASP A 185 6.07 -8.91 -15.75
CA ASP A 185 5.26 -10.12 -15.72
C ASP A 185 4.38 -10.29 -16.96
N LYS A 186 4.08 -9.19 -17.65
CA LYS A 186 3.38 -9.25 -18.93
C LYS A 186 4.27 -9.80 -20.06
N PHE A 187 5.59 -9.59 -19.97
CA PHE A 187 6.58 -10.06 -20.94
C PHE A 187 7.30 -11.34 -20.46
N TYR A 188 7.47 -11.50 -19.14
CA TYR A 188 8.13 -12.64 -18.50
C TYR A 188 7.32 -13.05 -17.26
N PRO A 189 6.24 -13.85 -17.44
CA PRO A 189 5.41 -14.28 -16.32
C PRO A 189 6.23 -15.09 -15.30
N LYS A 190 6.27 -14.65 -14.06
CA LYS A 190 6.96 -15.34 -12.95
C LYS A 190 6.32 -16.70 -12.62
N TYR A 191 5.04 -16.87 -12.94
CA TYR A 191 4.27 -18.06 -12.61
C TYR A 191 3.64 -18.65 -13.86
N GLU A 192 3.88 -19.94 -14.07
CA GLU A 192 3.19 -20.74 -15.07
C GLU A 192 2.02 -21.45 -14.38
N TYR A 193 0.80 -21.03 -14.71
CA TYR A 193 -0.40 -21.63 -14.13
C TYR A 193 -0.72 -22.95 -14.81
N ALA A 194 -0.52 -24.07 -14.12
CA ALA A 194 -0.96 -25.38 -14.56
C ALA A 194 -2.18 -25.81 -13.76
N GLN A 195 -3.27 -26.20 -14.43
CA GLN A 195 -4.40 -26.83 -13.76
C GLN A 195 -4.00 -28.28 -13.40
N LEU A 196 -3.82 -28.51 -12.11
CA LEU A 196 -3.47 -29.82 -11.58
C LEU A 196 -4.73 -30.59 -11.21
N GLN A 197 -4.95 -31.74 -11.87
CA GLN A 197 -5.91 -32.72 -11.37
C GLN A 197 -5.22 -33.55 -10.30
N ILE A 198 -5.94 -33.86 -9.21
CA ILE A 198 -5.42 -34.64 -8.07
C ILE A 198 -4.79 -35.97 -8.51
N SER A 199 -5.29 -36.56 -9.60
CA SER A 199 -4.74 -37.78 -10.22
C SER A 199 -3.33 -37.63 -10.79
N ASN A 200 -2.87 -36.42 -11.08
CA ASN A 200 -1.58 -36.18 -11.73
C ASN A 200 -0.50 -35.62 -10.78
N LEU A 201 -0.81 -35.45 -9.50
CA LEU A 201 0.14 -34.89 -8.51
C LEU A 201 1.41 -35.74 -8.34
N GLN A 202 1.35 -37.03 -8.61
CA GLN A 202 2.49 -37.96 -8.50
C GLN A 202 3.52 -37.81 -9.61
N PHE A 203 3.19 -37.14 -10.72
CA PHE A 203 4.04 -37.00 -11.91
C PHE A 203 4.65 -35.61 -12.10
N ILE A 204 4.46 -34.70 -11.14
CA ILE A 204 5.00 -33.35 -11.24
C ILE A 204 6.47 -33.39 -10.87
N ASN A 205 7.31 -33.29 -11.88
CA ASN A 205 8.75 -33.18 -11.71
C ASN A 205 9.08 -31.73 -11.34
N LEU A 206 8.90 -31.41 -10.05
CA LEU A 206 9.22 -30.09 -9.51
C LEU A 206 10.74 -29.92 -9.51
N LYS A 207 11.25 -28.87 -10.14
CA LYS A 207 12.65 -28.50 -9.99
C LYS A 207 12.89 -28.17 -8.50
N PRO A 208 13.93 -28.69 -7.86
CA PRO A 208 14.13 -28.60 -6.41
C PRO A 208 14.36 -27.18 -5.88
N ASP A 209 14.35 -26.18 -6.73
CA ASP A 209 14.71 -24.78 -6.41
C ASP A 209 13.54 -23.78 -6.70
N ARG A 210 12.30 -24.24 -6.73
CA ARG A 210 11.13 -23.36 -6.96
C ARG A 210 10.07 -23.57 -5.90
N ASP A 211 9.65 -22.48 -5.28
CA ASP A 211 8.49 -22.45 -4.41
C ASP A 211 7.21 -22.69 -5.24
N VAL A 212 6.41 -23.66 -4.82
CA VAL A 212 5.15 -24.02 -5.47
C VAL A 212 4.00 -23.52 -4.63
N HIS A 213 3.28 -22.53 -5.14
CA HIS A 213 2.04 -22.06 -4.52
C HIS A 213 0.86 -22.87 -5.05
N ILE A 214 0.24 -23.69 -4.22
CA ILE A 214 -0.92 -24.50 -4.57
C ILE A 214 -2.18 -23.79 -4.10
N ARG A 215 -3.03 -23.38 -5.05
CA ARG A 215 -4.37 -22.87 -4.73
C ARG A 215 -5.36 -24.04 -4.80
N VAL A 216 -5.91 -24.43 -3.67
CA VAL A 216 -6.92 -25.49 -3.61
C VAL A 216 -8.30 -24.82 -3.67
N THR A 217 -9.01 -25.03 -4.79
CA THR A 217 -10.42 -24.62 -4.91
C THR A 217 -11.30 -25.83 -4.68
N ARG A 218 -12.19 -25.77 -3.69
CA ARG A 218 -13.21 -26.79 -3.45
C ARG A 218 -14.48 -26.36 -4.18
N ARG A 219 -14.97 -27.17 -5.13
CA ARG A 219 -16.33 -27.00 -5.65
C ARG A 219 -17.33 -27.32 -4.54
N THR A 220 -18.12 -26.35 -4.16
CA THR A 220 -19.27 -26.56 -3.29
C THR A 220 -20.49 -26.85 -4.18
N GLU A 221 -21.45 -27.64 -3.68
CA GLU A 221 -22.68 -28.02 -4.39
C GLU A 221 -23.57 -26.81 -4.78
N TYR A 222 -23.21 -25.59 -4.33
CA TYR A 222 -23.96 -24.36 -4.53
C TYR A 222 -23.30 -23.38 -5.50
N GLY A 223 -22.45 -23.84 -6.41
CA GLY A 223 -21.84 -23.00 -7.43
C GLY A 223 -20.72 -22.09 -6.88
N ASP A 224 -19.75 -21.80 -7.73
CA ASP A 224 -18.63 -20.92 -7.43
C ASP A 224 -19.12 -19.53 -6.96
N ARG A 225 -18.81 -19.16 -5.72
CA ARG A 225 -18.81 -17.78 -5.24
C ARG A 225 -17.40 -17.32 -4.98
#